data_f0944496872172565ac48c1960b1b2e4
#
_entry.id   f0944496872172565ac48c1960b1b2e4
#
_cell.length_a   1.000
_cell.length_b   1.000
_cell.length_c   1.000
_cell.angle_alpha   90.00
_cell.angle_beta   90.00
_cell.angle_gamma   90.00
#
_symmetry.space_group_name_H-M   'P 1'
#
loop_
_entity.id
_entity.type
_entity.pdbx_description
1 polymer ?
#
loop_
_entity_poly.entity_id
_entity_poly.type
_entity_poly.pdbx_seq_one_letter_code
_entity_poly.pdbx_strand_id
1 'polypeptide(L)'
;TIDFHIGGGDLLFPHHECEIAQIEPITGKKPFVRFWLHAAMVRHQGEKMSKSLGNMVWARQLLETYDPDVLRLYIATHHYQTEWSYDAGKMDWAERIVKRLTEAVTVLSGNGGPLDASDFEADFASAMDDNLNAPAAIGILDDLGVRTLVAAQAGKDITAAQRLIRALSTVFGLRLDAEQPEPRVMAGWTEHLKKFA
;
A
#
# COMPACT_ATOMS: atom_id res chain seq x y z
N THR A 1 -7.45 -1.03 -27.47
CA THR A 1 -7.44 -1.96 -26.35
C THR A 1 -6.64 -1.34 -25.21
N ILE A 2 -7.20 -1.38 -24.01
CA ILE A 2 -6.57 -0.93 -22.76
C ILE A 2 -6.09 -2.18 -22.04
N ASP A 3 -4.90 -2.16 -21.43
CA ASP A 3 -4.40 -3.32 -20.72
C ASP A 3 -5.12 -3.50 -19.38
N PHE A 4 -5.21 -2.43 -18.56
CA PHE A 4 -5.91 -2.46 -17.28
C PHE A 4 -6.92 -1.31 -17.20
N HIS A 5 -8.11 -1.61 -16.70
CA HIS A 5 -9.09 -0.62 -16.28
C HIS A 5 -9.50 -0.90 -14.83
N ILE A 6 -9.29 0.09 -13.96
CA ILE A 6 -9.47 -0.08 -12.52
C ILE A 6 -10.53 0.91 -12.05
N GLY A 7 -11.47 0.44 -11.22
CA GLY A 7 -12.51 1.29 -10.64
C GLY A 7 -13.06 0.75 -9.33
N GLY A 8 -13.99 1.49 -8.74
CA GLY A 8 -14.75 0.99 -7.61
C GLY A 8 -15.74 -0.11 -8.02
N GLY A 9 -16.08 -1.00 -7.10
CA GLY A 9 -17.06 -2.07 -7.36
C GLY A 9 -18.43 -1.56 -7.80
N ASP A 10 -18.79 -0.34 -7.42
CA ASP A 10 -20.03 0.33 -7.82
C ASP A 10 -20.02 0.81 -9.29
N LEU A 11 -18.87 0.84 -9.94
CA LEU A 11 -18.73 1.19 -11.36
C LEU A 11 -18.91 0.00 -12.30
N LEU A 12 -18.91 -1.25 -11.78
CA LEU A 12 -19.08 -2.44 -12.60
C LEU A 12 -20.33 -2.33 -13.48
N PHE A 13 -21.43 -1.93 -12.89
CA PHE A 13 -22.69 -1.66 -13.59
C PHE A 13 -23.35 -0.38 -13.05
N PRO A 14 -23.86 0.51 -13.93
CA PRO A 14 -23.85 0.38 -15.42
C PRO A 14 -22.61 0.95 -16.11
N HIS A 15 -21.69 1.62 -15.41
CA HIS A 15 -20.66 2.47 -16.01
C HIS A 15 -19.74 1.69 -16.96
N HIS A 16 -19.02 0.69 -16.45
CA HIS A 16 -18.06 -0.09 -17.24
C HIS A 16 -18.74 -0.93 -18.34
N GLU A 17 -19.94 -1.45 -18.08
CA GLU A 17 -20.73 -2.13 -19.11
C GLU A 17 -21.14 -1.17 -20.24
N CYS A 18 -21.48 0.07 -19.91
CA CYS A 18 -21.77 1.10 -20.93
C CYS A 18 -20.53 1.48 -21.74
N GLU A 19 -19.35 1.53 -21.12
CA GLU A 19 -18.10 1.77 -21.82
C GLU A 19 -17.80 0.66 -22.84
N ILE A 20 -17.96 -0.61 -22.46
CA ILE A 20 -17.82 -1.75 -23.35
C ILE A 20 -18.80 -1.64 -24.52
N ALA A 21 -20.08 -1.40 -24.21
CA ALA A 21 -21.15 -1.29 -25.20
C ALA A 21 -20.94 -0.13 -26.21
N GLN A 22 -20.27 0.93 -25.81
CA GLN A 22 -19.97 2.06 -26.67
C GLN A 22 -18.69 1.86 -27.49
N ILE A 23 -17.61 1.41 -26.87
CA ILE A 23 -16.28 1.38 -27.49
C ILE A 23 -16.10 0.19 -28.44
N GLU A 24 -16.58 -1.00 -28.08
CA GLU A 24 -16.38 -2.20 -28.90
C GLU A 24 -17.06 -2.10 -30.27
N PRO A 25 -18.33 -1.67 -30.39
CA PRO A 25 -18.96 -1.51 -31.68
C PRO A 25 -18.30 -0.43 -32.59
N ILE A 26 -17.87 0.70 -31.99
CA ILE A 26 -17.26 1.79 -32.72
C ILE A 26 -15.88 1.41 -33.25
N THR A 27 -15.09 0.71 -32.45
CA THR A 27 -13.69 0.38 -32.75
C THR A 27 -13.53 -0.95 -33.48
N GLY A 28 -14.51 -1.84 -33.41
CA GLY A 28 -14.45 -3.23 -33.85
C GLY A 28 -13.43 -4.09 -33.10
N LYS A 29 -12.83 -3.58 -32.02
CA LYS A 29 -11.82 -4.29 -31.20
C LYS A 29 -12.45 -4.88 -29.96
N LYS A 30 -12.26 -6.20 -29.78
CA LYS A 30 -12.69 -6.97 -28.61
C LYS A 30 -11.53 -7.81 -28.06
N PRO A 31 -11.35 -7.88 -26.74
CA PRO A 31 -12.01 -7.04 -25.74
C PRO A 31 -11.51 -5.59 -25.77
N PHE A 32 -12.33 -4.64 -25.36
CA PHE A 32 -11.96 -3.26 -25.15
C PHE A 32 -10.88 -3.14 -24.07
N VAL A 33 -11.08 -3.82 -22.93
CA VAL A 33 -10.13 -3.88 -21.82
C VAL A 33 -9.70 -5.34 -21.63
N ARG A 34 -8.40 -5.56 -21.45
CA ARG A 34 -7.84 -6.91 -21.25
C ARG A 34 -8.10 -7.42 -19.84
N PHE A 35 -7.89 -6.55 -18.82
CA PHE A 35 -8.04 -6.88 -17.41
C PHE A 35 -8.82 -5.80 -16.68
N TRP A 36 -9.91 -6.20 -16.06
CA TRP A 36 -10.73 -5.36 -15.20
C TRP A 36 -10.39 -5.64 -13.74
N LEU A 37 -10.23 -4.58 -12.95
CA LEU A 37 -10.00 -4.70 -11.53
C LEU A 37 -10.96 -3.77 -10.77
N HIS A 38 -11.73 -4.34 -9.85
CA HIS A 38 -12.70 -3.59 -9.06
C HIS A 38 -12.34 -3.62 -7.59
N ALA A 39 -12.13 -2.45 -7.00
CA ALA A 39 -11.86 -2.30 -5.59
C ALA A 39 -13.15 -2.15 -4.78
N ALA A 40 -13.20 -2.79 -3.61
CA ALA A 40 -14.29 -2.61 -2.68
C ALA A 40 -14.29 -1.21 -2.05
N MET A 41 -15.44 -0.82 -1.50
CA MET A 41 -15.62 0.52 -0.95
C MET A 41 -15.02 0.64 0.45
N VAL A 42 -14.44 1.81 0.72
CA VAL A 42 -14.02 2.19 2.07
C VAL A 42 -15.17 2.92 2.76
N ARG A 43 -15.50 2.48 3.98
CA ARG A 43 -16.54 3.07 4.81
C ARG A 43 -15.95 3.90 5.95
N HIS A 44 -16.73 4.77 6.51
CA HIS A 44 -16.44 5.47 7.75
C HIS A 44 -17.70 5.50 8.61
N GLN A 45 -17.56 5.07 9.87
CA GLN A 45 -18.71 4.97 10.82
C GLN A 45 -19.87 4.12 10.29
N GLY A 46 -19.57 3.06 9.54
CA GLY A 46 -20.57 2.15 8.96
C GLY A 46 -21.20 2.63 7.65
N GLU A 47 -20.96 3.89 7.25
CA GLU A 47 -21.55 4.51 6.06
C GLU A 47 -20.52 4.66 4.93
N LYS A 48 -20.99 4.67 3.67
CA LYS A 48 -20.16 5.04 2.52
C LYS A 48 -19.66 6.48 2.70
N MET A 49 -18.36 6.70 2.56
CA MET A 49 -17.83 8.06 2.59
C MET A 49 -18.36 8.89 1.42
N SER A 50 -18.94 10.04 1.74
CA SER A 50 -19.41 11.00 0.75
C SER A 50 -19.29 12.44 1.22
N LYS A 51 -19.11 13.36 0.27
CA LYS A 51 -19.02 14.79 0.57
C LYS A 51 -20.34 15.32 1.19
N SER A 52 -21.47 14.80 0.73
CA SER A 52 -22.80 15.22 1.21
C SER A 52 -23.07 14.81 2.66
N LEU A 53 -22.49 13.70 3.12
CA LEU A 53 -22.61 13.25 4.51
C LEU A 53 -21.55 13.89 5.44
N GLY A 54 -20.57 14.59 4.89
CA GLY A 54 -19.49 15.20 5.68
C GLY A 54 -18.57 14.22 6.41
N ASN A 55 -18.67 12.91 6.08
CA ASN A 55 -17.94 11.83 6.74
C ASN A 55 -16.65 11.40 6.01
N MET A 56 -16.10 12.29 5.17
CA MET A 56 -14.88 12.02 4.42
C MET A 56 -13.66 12.04 5.33
N VAL A 57 -12.82 11.01 5.20
CA VAL A 57 -11.45 10.99 5.76
C VAL A 57 -10.50 11.42 4.65
N TRP A 58 -9.87 12.57 4.83
CA TRP A 58 -9.00 13.13 3.81
C TRP A 58 -7.55 12.72 4.03
N ALA A 59 -6.93 12.11 3.03
CA ALA A 59 -5.52 11.74 3.08
C ALA A 59 -4.62 12.93 3.48
N ARG A 60 -4.93 14.16 3.01
CA ARG A 60 -4.20 15.37 3.39
C ARG A 60 -4.18 15.61 4.90
N GLN A 61 -5.32 15.40 5.59
CA GLN A 61 -5.40 15.55 7.03
C GLN A 61 -4.62 14.47 7.78
N LEU A 62 -4.66 13.23 7.28
CA LEU A 62 -3.87 12.14 7.84
C LEU A 62 -2.37 12.40 7.70
N LEU A 63 -1.93 12.99 6.59
CA LEU A 63 -0.52 13.33 6.32
C LEU A 63 0.00 14.51 7.17
N GLU A 64 -0.86 15.22 7.89
CA GLU A 64 -0.44 16.20 8.92
C GLU A 64 0.05 15.50 10.20
N THR A 65 -0.35 14.24 10.41
CA THR A 65 -0.05 13.47 11.64
C THR A 65 0.83 12.25 11.35
N TYR A 66 0.59 11.57 10.24
CA TYR A 66 1.25 10.31 9.89
C TYR A 66 2.18 10.46 8.70
N ASP A 67 3.29 9.72 8.72
CA ASP A 67 4.17 9.61 7.56
C ASP A 67 3.44 8.97 6.36
N PRO A 68 3.77 9.36 5.12
CA PRO A 68 3.19 8.76 3.92
C PRO A 68 3.32 7.23 3.85
N ASP A 69 4.39 6.64 4.38
CA ASP A 69 4.59 5.20 4.41
C ASP A 69 3.57 4.52 5.33
N VAL A 70 3.19 5.17 6.45
CA VAL A 70 2.14 4.69 7.36
C VAL A 70 0.80 4.62 6.65
N LEU A 71 0.42 5.69 5.92
CA LEU A 71 -0.84 5.71 5.18
C LEU A 71 -0.86 4.66 4.06
N ARG A 72 0.24 4.50 3.31
CA ARG A 72 0.38 3.47 2.28
C ARG A 72 0.24 2.07 2.86
N LEU A 73 0.99 1.78 3.93
CA LEU A 73 0.92 0.48 4.60
C LEU A 73 -0.50 0.22 5.13
N TYR A 74 -1.12 1.19 5.81
CA TYR A 74 -2.47 1.06 6.34
C TYR A 74 -3.48 0.66 5.27
N ILE A 75 -3.46 1.33 4.10
CA ILE A 75 -4.35 0.98 2.99
C ILE A 75 -4.06 -0.45 2.51
N ALA A 76 -2.79 -0.81 2.34
CA ALA A 76 -2.38 -2.12 1.84
C ALA A 76 -2.63 -3.28 2.83
N THR A 77 -2.88 -2.99 4.13
CA THR A 77 -3.32 -4.03 5.09
C THR A 77 -4.74 -4.53 4.86
N HIS A 78 -5.46 -3.95 3.91
CA HIS A 78 -6.80 -4.37 3.53
C HIS A 78 -6.77 -4.94 2.12
N HIS A 79 -7.38 -6.14 1.94
CA HIS A 79 -7.50 -6.71 0.60
C HIS A 79 -8.41 -5.84 -0.27
N TYR A 80 -7.98 -5.52 -1.49
CA TYR A 80 -8.66 -4.55 -2.35
C TYR A 80 -10.12 -4.94 -2.70
N GLN A 81 -10.46 -6.24 -2.68
CA GLN A 81 -11.82 -6.73 -2.94
C GLN A 81 -12.70 -6.80 -1.69
N THR A 82 -12.18 -6.49 -0.50
CA THR A 82 -12.93 -6.58 0.75
C THR A 82 -13.32 -5.19 1.24
N GLU A 83 -14.62 -4.96 1.48
CA GLU A 83 -15.06 -3.73 2.13
C GLU A 83 -14.46 -3.60 3.53
N TRP A 84 -13.99 -2.42 3.87
CA TRP A 84 -13.46 -2.12 5.19
C TRP A 84 -13.86 -0.72 5.66
N SER A 85 -13.81 -0.50 6.96
CA SER A 85 -14.07 0.80 7.54
C SER A 85 -12.78 1.44 8.05
N TYR A 86 -12.64 2.74 7.82
CA TYR A 86 -11.55 3.51 8.40
C TYR A 86 -11.58 3.39 9.92
N ASP A 87 -10.41 3.12 10.50
CA ASP A 87 -10.18 2.98 11.93
C ASP A 87 -8.84 3.63 12.30
N ALA A 88 -8.92 4.71 13.09
CA ALA A 88 -7.72 5.45 13.51
C ALA A 88 -6.78 4.58 14.37
N GLY A 89 -7.30 3.66 15.19
CA GLY A 89 -6.46 2.78 15.99
C GLY A 89 -5.60 1.81 15.16
N LYS A 90 -6.07 1.46 13.97
CA LYS A 90 -5.28 0.66 13.02
C LYS A 90 -4.18 1.46 12.32
N MET A 91 -4.31 2.78 12.24
CA MET A 91 -3.21 3.65 11.76
C MET A 91 -1.99 3.56 12.70
N ASP A 92 -2.20 3.58 14.01
CA ASP A 92 -1.12 3.43 15.00
C ASP A 92 -0.44 2.04 14.91
N TRP A 93 -1.22 1.01 14.56
CA TRP A 93 -0.64 -0.31 14.30
C TRP A 93 0.23 -0.32 13.04
N ALA A 94 -0.23 0.30 11.95
CA ALA A 94 0.56 0.46 10.72
C ALA A 94 1.84 1.27 10.98
N GLU A 95 1.77 2.32 11.80
CA GLU A 95 2.93 3.10 12.20
C GLU A 95 3.98 2.25 12.92
N ARG A 96 3.56 1.36 13.83
CA ARG A 96 4.48 0.43 14.51
C ARG A 96 5.21 -0.49 13.54
N ILE A 97 4.52 -0.98 12.50
CA ILE A 97 5.17 -1.80 11.46
C ILE A 97 6.18 -0.98 10.67
N VAL A 98 5.81 0.21 10.20
CA VAL A 98 6.74 1.09 9.46
C VAL A 98 7.98 1.40 10.30
N LYS A 99 7.81 1.79 11.57
CA LYS A 99 8.93 2.03 12.50
C LYS A 99 9.83 0.81 12.63
N ARG A 100 9.25 -0.38 12.79
CA ARG A 100 10.01 -1.64 12.88
C ARG A 100 10.80 -1.93 11.62
N LEU A 101 10.19 -1.79 10.45
CA LEU A 101 10.85 -1.99 9.18
C LEU A 101 11.99 -0.97 8.96
N THR A 102 11.76 0.30 9.31
CA THR A 102 12.78 1.34 9.26
C THR A 102 13.95 1.01 10.19
N GLU A 103 13.68 0.58 11.42
CA GLU A 103 14.72 0.14 12.36
C GLU A 103 15.47 -1.08 11.81
N ALA A 104 14.77 -2.07 11.27
CA ALA A 104 15.39 -3.27 10.71
C ALA A 104 16.35 -2.97 9.56
N VAL A 105 16.04 -1.98 8.70
CA VAL A 105 16.93 -1.62 7.57
C VAL A 105 18.04 -0.64 7.94
N THR A 106 18.00 -0.04 9.14
CA THR A 106 19.00 0.94 9.60
C THR A 106 19.92 0.42 10.70
N VAL A 107 19.50 -0.59 11.45
CA VAL A 107 20.31 -1.19 12.51
C VAL A 107 21.63 -1.75 11.94
N LEU A 108 22.71 -1.64 12.71
CA LEU A 108 24.03 -2.13 12.29
C LEU A 108 24.01 -3.67 12.16
N SER A 109 24.54 -4.15 11.03
CA SER A 109 24.77 -5.56 10.80
C SER A 109 25.95 -6.07 11.63
N GLY A 110 25.84 -7.26 12.20
CA GLY A 110 26.94 -7.92 12.88
C GLY A 110 27.86 -8.64 11.91
N ASN A 111 28.90 -9.28 12.47
CA ASN A 111 29.91 -10.07 11.74
C ASN A 111 29.74 -11.58 11.92
N GLY A 112 28.64 -12.02 12.56
CA GLY A 112 28.32 -13.44 12.76
C GLY A 112 27.85 -14.12 11.48
N GLY A 113 27.40 -15.37 11.59
CA GLY A 113 26.81 -16.09 10.46
C GLY A 113 25.59 -15.35 9.90
N PRO A 114 25.33 -15.46 8.58
CA PRO A 114 24.23 -14.73 7.95
C PRO A 114 22.86 -15.16 8.50
N LEU A 115 21.92 -14.21 8.50
CA LEU A 115 20.51 -14.54 8.68
C LEU A 115 19.99 -15.20 7.40
N ASP A 116 19.46 -16.41 7.53
CA ASP A 116 18.74 -17.04 6.42
C ASP A 116 17.36 -16.40 6.27
N ALA A 117 17.15 -15.79 5.13
CA ALA A 117 15.90 -15.12 4.72
C ALA A 117 15.41 -15.62 3.36
N SER A 118 15.89 -16.80 2.90
CA SER A 118 15.64 -17.32 1.55
C SER A 118 14.15 -17.55 1.24
N ASP A 119 13.38 -17.98 2.23
CA ASP A 119 11.97 -18.34 2.03
C ASP A 119 11.05 -17.11 1.91
N PHE A 120 11.47 -15.97 2.52
CA PHE A 120 10.61 -14.78 2.59
C PHE A 120 10.26 -14.17 1.23
N GLU A 121 11.18 -14.19 0.27
CA GLU A 121 10.93 -13.69 -1.08
C GLU A 121 9.89 -14.55 -1.81
N ALA A 122 10.03 -15.87 -1.70
CA ALA A 122 9.09 -16.82 -2.32
C ALA A 122 7.70 -16.74 -1.68
N ASP A 123 7.63 -16.67 -0.35
CA ASP A 123 6.38 -16.56 0.39
C ASP A 123 5.67 -15.23 0.07
N PHE A 124 6.42 -14.13 -0.01
CA PHE A 124 5.89 -12.82 -0.40
C PHE A 124 5.33 -12.85 -1.83
N ALA A 125 6.09 -13.41 -2.77
CA ALA A 125 5.66 -13.54 -4.16
C ALA A 125 4.39 -14.41 -4.25
N SER A 126 4.34 -15.54 -3.54
CA SER A 126 3.16 -16.40 -3.47
C SER A 126 1.93 -15.68 -2.93
N ALA A 127 2.09 -14.85 -1.91
CA ALA A 127 0.99 -14.04 -1.38
C ALA A 127 0.50 -13.01 -2.41
N MET A 128 1.40 -12.37 -3.15
CA MET A 128 1.03 -11.40 -4.19
C MET A 128 0.42 -12.08 -5.42
N ASP A 129 0.84 -13.29 -5.77
CA ASP A 129 0.24 -14.09 -6.85
C ASP A 129 -1.15 -14.62 -6.48
N ASP A 130 -1.46 -14.72 -5.19
CA ASP A 130 -2.80 -15.05 -4.68
C ASP A 130 -3.71 -13.82 -4.69
N ASN A 131 -4.12 -13.41 -5.89
CA ASN A 131 -5.05 -12.29 -6.10
C ASN A 131 -4.62 -10.97 -5.40
N LEU A 132 -3.34 -10.64 -5.45
CA LEU A 132 -2.76 -9.45 -4.81
C LEU A 132 -3.07 -9.40 -3.31
N ASN A 133 -2.84 -10.49 -2.60
CA ASN A 133 -3.09 -10.61 -1.16
C ASN A 133 -2.09 -9.77 -0.34
N ALA A 134 -2.20 -8.45 -0.50
CA ALA A 134 -1.34 -7.50 0.18
C ALA A 134 -1.34 -7.65 1.72
N PRO A 135 -2.47 -7.95 2.40
CA PRO A 135 -2.44 -8.22 3.83
C PRO A 135 -1.50 -9.36 4.24
N ALA A 136 -1.51 -10.47 3.50
CA ALA A 136 -0.62 -11.60 3.77
C ALA A 136 0.84 -11.22 3.49
N ALA A 137 1.12 -10.55 2.37
CA ALA A 137 2.45 -10.09 2.00
C ALA A 137 3.04 -9.11 3.03
N ILE A 138 2.22 -8.21 3.62
CA ILE A 138 2.64 -7.33 4.71
C ILE A 138 2.98 -8.11 5.98
N GLY A 139 2.21 -9.15 6.30
CA GLY A 139 2.51 -10.03 7.43
C GLY A 139 3.87 -10.70 7.30
N ILE A 140 4.21 -11.19 6.10
CA ILE A 140 5.52 -11.79 5.78
C ILE A 140 6.64 -10.74 5.90
N LEU A 141 6.41 -9.54 5.38
CA LEU A 141 7.38 -8.44 5.46
C LEU A 141 7.63 -8.02 6.93
N ASP A 142 6.58 -7.94 7.75
CA ASP A 142 6.69 -7.61 9.16
C ASP A 142 7.46 -8.68 9.95
N ASP A 143 7.20 -9.98 9.70
CA ASP A 143 7.95 -11.09 10.31
C ASP A 143 9.43 -11.05 9.93
N LEU A 144 9.76 -10.76 8.66
CA LEU A 144 11.14 -10.54 8.24
C LEU A 144 11.80 -9.39 9.01
N GLY A 145 11.07 -8.28 9.21
CA GLY A 145 11.53 -7.16 10.02
C GLY A 145 11.86 -7.58 11.47
N VAL A 146 10.96 -8.31 12.12
CA VAL A 146 11.16 -8.84 13.47
C VAL A 146 12.40 -9.75 13.54
N ARG A 147 12.50 -10.72 12.61
CA ARG A 147 13.63 -11.67 12.59
C ARG A 147 14.96 -10.97 12.33
N THR A 148 14.95 -9.93 11.48
CA THR A 148 16.14 -9.12 11.20
C THR A 148 16.63 -8.42 12.47
N LEU A 149 15.75 -7.78 13.24
CA LEU A 149 16.11 -7.13 14.49
C LEU A 149 16.64 -8.11 15.55
N VAL A 150 15.99 -9.27 15.70
CA VAL A 150 16.45 -10.32 16.62
C VAL A 150 17.84 -10.84 16.20
N ALA A 151 18.06 -11.05 14.92
CA ALA A 151 19.35 -11.50 14.39
C ALA A 151 20.46 -10.45 14.59
N ALA A 152 20.14 -9.16 14.40
CA ALA A 152 21.06 -8.06 14.66
C ALA A 152 21.49 -8.02 16.13
N GLN A 153 20.56 -8.18 17.09
CA GLN A 153 20.85 -8.27 18.53
C GLN A 153 21.74 -9.46 18.86
N ALA A 154 21.62 -10.56 18.10
CA ALA A 154 22.49 -11.74 18.22
C ALA A 154 23.83 -11.60 17.49
N GLY A 155 24.16 -10.43 16.94
CA GLY A 155 25.42 -10.14 16.23
C GLY A 155 25.56 -10.82 14.88
N LYS A 156 24.47 -11.31 14.27
CA LYS A 156 24.49 -11.93 12.93
C LYS A 156 24.69 -10.91 11.83
N ASP A 157 25.18 -11.38 10.67
CA ASP A 157 25.12 -10.61 9.43
C ASP A 157 23.68 -10.58 8.89
N ILE A 158 23.09 -9.40 8.83
CA ILE A 158 21.71 -9.14 8.38
C ILE A 158 21.66 -8.39 7.05
N THR A 159 22.78 -8.17 6.39
CA THR A 159 22.88 -7.34 5.18
C THR A 159 21.96 -7.82 4.06
N ALA A 160 21.85 -9.14 3.86
CA ALA A 160 20.94 -9.70 2.84
C ALA A 160 19.47 -9.45 3.19
N ALA A 161 19.08 -9.65 4.46
CA ALA A 161 17.72 -9.40 4.92
C ALA A 161 17.33 -7.91 4.81
N GLN A 162 18.24 -6.99 5.14
CA GLN A 162 18.01 -5.55 4.97
C GLN A 162 17.73 -5.17 3.50
N ARG A 163 18.51 -5.75 2.58
CA ARG A 163 18.27 -5.54 1.13
C ARG A 163 16.92 -6.11 0.70
N LEU A 164 16.57 -7.29 1.19
CA LEU A 164 15.27 -7.91 0.88
C LEU A 164 14.11 -7.07 1.42
N ILE A 165 14.16 -6.61 2.68
CA ILE A 165 13.13 -5.72 3.25
C ILE A 165 12.94 -4.48 2.36
N ARG A 166 14.02 -3.82 1.94
CA ARG A 166 13.93 -2.64 1.06
C ARG A 166 13.29 -2.99 -0.29
N ALA A 167 13.71 -4.10 -0.91
CA ALA A 167 13.15 -4.53 -2.19
C ALA A 167 11.65 -4.83 -2.10
N LEU A 168 11.22 -5.61 -1.11
CA LEU A 168 9.80 -5.96 -0.92
C LEU A 168 8.95 -4.74 -0.54
N SER A 169 9.50 -3.82 0.26
CA SER A 169 8.82 -2.58 0.66
C SER A 169 8.49 -1.67 -0.52
N THR A 170 9.29 -1.70 -1.60
CA THR A 170 9.02 -0.90 -2.80
C THR A 170 7.73 -1.29 -3.52
N VAL A 171 7.27 -2.54 -3.37
CA VAL A 171 6.00 -3.03 -3.93
C VAL A 171 4.81 -2.22 -3.38
N PHE A 172 4.89 -1.80 -2.11
CA PHE A 172 3.87 -0.95 -1.47
C PHE A 172 4.22 0.55 -1.56
N GLY A 173 5.32 0.90 -2.21
CA GLY A 173 5.82 2.27 -2.32
C GLY A 173 6.35 2.83 -1.00
N LEU A 174 6.74 1.96 -0.05
CA LEU A 174 7.39 2.39 1.19
C LEU A 174 8.84 2.76 0.92
N ARG A 175 9.31 3.85 1.52
CA ARG A 175 10.67 4.34 1.37
C ARG A 175 11.59 3.90 2.49
N LEU A 176 11.05 3.77 3.70
CA LEU A 176 11.75 3.38 4.92
C LEU A 176 13.01 4.23 5.17
N ASP A 177 12.92 5.53 4.87
CA ASP A 177 14.05 6.44 5.06
C ASP A 177 14.13 6.85 6.53
N ALA A 178 15.32 6.75 7.11
CA ALA A 178 15.60 7.19 8.48
C ALA A 178 15.54 8.72 8.61
N GLU A 179 15.84 9.43 7.54
CA GLU A 179 15.61 10.87 7.40
C GLU A 179 14.27 11.05 6.67
N GLN A 180 13.23 11.41 7.41
CA GLN A 180 12.02 11.94 6.78
C GLN A 180 12.46 13.15 5.93
N PRO A 181 12.27 13.12 4.60
CA PRO A 181 12.37 14.37 3.88
C PRO A 181 11.37 15.31 4.59
N GLU A 182 11.83 16.50 4.97
CA GLU A 182 10.95 17.61 5.37
C GLU A 182 9.66 17.48 4.54
N PRO A 183 8.46 17.50 5.15
CA PRO A 183 7.25 17.39 4.37
C PRO A 183 7.41 18.41 3.25
N ARG A 184 7.67 17.90 2.05
CA ARG A 184 7.56 18.69 0.84
C ARG A 184 6.09 19.00 0.73
N VAL A 185 5.64 19.84 1.64
CA VAL A 185 4.41 20.58 1.48
C VAL A 185 4.56 21.15 0.09
N MET A 186 3.77 20.66 -0.78
CA MET A 186 3.67 21.08 -2.16
C MET A 186 3.21 22.55 -2.14
N ALA A 187 4.10 23.46 -1.75
CA ALA A 187 3.85 24.90 -1.69
C ALA A 187 3.33 25.42 -3.03
N GLY A 188 3.68 24.75 -4.14
CA GLY A 188 3.13 25.03 -5.46
C GLY A 188 1.70 24.49 -5.70
N TRP A 189 1.27 23.44 -5.01
CA TRP A 189 -0.06 22.84 -5.25
C TRP A 189 -1.17 23.57 -4.49
N THR A 190 -0.87 24.15 -3.34
CA THR A 190 -1.84 24.99 -2.59
C THR A 190 -2.23 26.24 -3.37
N GLU A 191 -1.32 26.83 -4.12
CA GLU A 191 -1.65 27.96 -5.02
C GLU A 191 -2.41 27.50 -6.28
N HIS A 192 -2.10 26.31 -6.78
CA HIS A 192 -2.78 25.78 -7.97
C HIS A 192 -4.25 25.41 -7.67
N LEU A 193 -4.50 24.82 -6.50
CA LEU A 193 -5.87 24.46 -6.08
C LEU A 193 -6.73 25.68 -5.71
N LYS A 194 -6.14 26.80 -5.30
CA LYS A 194 -6.88 28.06 -5.08
C LYS A 194 -7.43 28.67 -6.36
N LYS A 195 -6.95 28.25 -7.53
CA LYS A 195 -7.45 28.72 -8.85
C LYS A 195 -8.71 27.99 -9.31
N PHE A 196 -9.10 26.89 -8.64
CA PHE A 196 -10.26 26.06 -8.97
C PHE A 196 -11.30 25.96 -7.85
N ALA A 197 -11.16 26.78 -6.81
CA ALA A 197 -12.16 27.02 -5.76
C ALA A 197 -12.83 28.38 -6.04
#